data_35f986431847fc5bf47e9cc93bba6a44
#
_entry.id   35f986431847fc5bf47e9cc93bba6a44
#
_cell.length_a   1.000
_cell.length_b   1.000
_cell.length_c   1.000
_cell.angle_alpha   90.00
_cell.angle_beta   90.00
_cell.angle_gamma   90.00
#
_symmetry.space_group_name_H-M   'P 1'
#
loop_
_entity.id
_entity.type
_entity.pdbx_description
1 polymer ?
#
loop_
_entity_poly.entity_id
_entity_poly.type
_entity_poly.pdbx_seq_one_letter_code
_entity_poly.pdbx_strand_id
1 'polypeptide(L)'
;VNLIDAKIRNGEFKLLLPYRPPFVLGHDVAGVVVRVGARVRKFEVGDEVYSRVDDFQIGTFAEFIAINEDSVAIKPHNLTMQEAASIPLVGLTAWQALVEKAQLKRGQKVFIQAGSGGVGTFAIQLAKHLGATVSTTTSTGNVALVKSLGADVVVDYKTQDFEDVLRDYDVVLNSQDGKTLEKSLNVLMRGGKLISISGPPDHEFAEAI
;
A
#
# COMPACT_ATOMS: atom_id res chain seq x y z
N VAL A 1 7.03 9.51 4.49
CA VAL A 1 7.25 8.67 5.69
C VAL A 1 6.23 7.56 5.71
N ASN A 2 6.67 6.31 5.77
CA ASN A 2 5.82 5.13 5.81
C ASN A 2 5.88 4.45 7.18
N LEU A 3 4.88 3.64 7.48
CA LEU A 3 4.86 2.86 8.73
C LEU A 3 6.08 1.91 8.82
N ILE A 4 6.54 1.38 7.69
CA ILE A 4 7.73 0.53 7.63
C ILE A 4 8.99 1.26 8.11
N ASP A 5 9.15 2.56 7.84
CA ASP A 5 10.29 3.36 8.33
C ASP A 5 10.33 3.38 9.87
N ALA A 6 9.17 3.53 10.51
CA ALA A 6 9.06 3.49 11.96
C ALA A 6 9.36 2.09 12.52
N LYS A 7 8.86 1.04 11.87
CA LYS A 7 9.11 -0.35 12.27
C LYS A 7 10.58 -0.75 12.12
N ILE A 8 11.25 -0.32 11.06
CA ILE A 8 12.69 -0.52 10.87
C ILE A 8 13.47 0.20 11.99
N ARG A 9 13.15 1.47 12.27
CA ARG A 9 13.76 2.23 13.35
C ARG A 9 13.63 1.50 14.69
N ASN A 10 12.47 0.91 14.96
CA ASN A 10 12.20 0.17 16.19
C ASN A 10 12.85 -1.22 16.22
N GLY A 11 13.43 -1.68 15.10
CA GLY A 11 14.10 -2.98 14.99
C GLY A 11 13.17 -4.16 14.75
N GLU A 12 11.89 -3.94 14.43
CA GLU A 12 10.91 -4.99 14.16
C GLU A 12 11.28 -5.83 12.93
N PHE A 13 12.06 -5.29 12.00
CA PHE A 13 12.50 -5.96 10.77
C PHE A 13 13.94 -6.47 10.79
N LYS A 14 14.62 -6.50 11.94
CA LYS A 14 16.05 -6.88 12.02
C LYS A 14 16.40 -8.23 11.40
N LEU A 15 15.49 -9.19 11.44
CA LEU A 15 15.72 -10.53 10.89
C LEU A 15 15.60 -10.55 9.34
N LEU A 16 14.77 -9.69 8.78
CA LEU A 16 14.51 -9.62 7.33
C LEU A 16 15.40 -8.55 6.65
N LEU A 17 15.61 -7.43 7.33
CA LEU A 17 16.33 -6.27 6.83
C LEU A 17 17.42 -5.90 7.86
N PRO A 18 18.61 -6.53 7.82
CA PRO A 18 19.63 -6.40 8.86
C PRO A 18 20.47 -5.12 8.66
N TYR A 19 19.83 -3.95 8.72
CA TYR A 19 20.53 -2.67 8.66
C TYR A 19 21.45 -2.50 9.86
N ARG A 20 22.67 -1.99 9.60
CA ARG A 20 23.67 -1.67 10.62
C ARG A 20 23.75 -0.16 10.82
N PRO A 21 23.47 0.36 12.03
CA PRO A 21 23.67 1.78 12.33
C PRO A 21 25.15 2.22 12.16
N PRO A 22 25.40 3.46 11.71
CA PRO A 22 24.41 4.48 11.37
C PRO A 22 23.85 4.29 9.95
N PHE A 23 22.53 4.52 9.76
CA PHE A 23 21.90 4.53 8.44
C PHE A 23 20.78 5.57 8.40
N VAL A 24 20.45 6.06 7.19
CA VAL A 24 19.36 6.99 6.94
C VAL A 24 18.10 6.21 6.59
N LEU A 25 16.97 6.60 7.17
CA LEU A 25 15.66 6.00 6.89
C LEU A 25 15.03 6.58 5.61
N GLY A 26 13.92 5.98 5.20
CA GLY A 26 13.07 6.46 4.13
C GLY A 26 13.11 5.58 2.89
N HIS A 27 11.93 5.35 2.31
CA HIS A 27 11.74 4.49 1.14
C HIS A 27 11.25 5.25 -0.09
N ASP A 28 10.49 6.35 0.11
CA ASP A 28 9.91 7.12 -0.98
C ASP A 28 10.63 8.44 -1.19
N VAL A 29 10.79 8.81 -2.45
CA VAL A 29 11.37 10.08 -2.85
C VAL A 29 10.75 10.59 -4.14
N ALA A 30 10.66 11.91 -4.27
CA ALA A 30 10.54 12.62 -5.53
C ALA A 30 11.57 13.76 -5.55
N GLY A 31 12.12 14.04 -6.70
CA GLY A 31 13.17 15.05 -6.82
C GLY A 31 13.60 15.26 -8.26
N VAL A 32 14.67 16.01 -8.41
CA VAL A 32 15.29 16.31 -9.70
C VAL A 32 16.63 15.59 -9.83
N VAL A 33 16.87 14.96 -10.95
CA VAL A 33 18.16 14.33 -11.25
C VAL A 33 19.25 15.39 -11.37
N VAL A 34 20.22 15.36 -10.46
CA VAL A 34 21.35 16.32 -10.45
C VAL A 34 22.64 15.72 -11.02
N ARG A 35 22.72 14.40 -11.08
CA ARG A 35 23.87 13.67 -11.65
C ARG A 35 23.46 12.27 -12.05
N VAL A 36 23.99 11.77 -13.16
CA VAL A 36 23.81 10.39 -13.64
C VAL A 36 25.14 9.65 -13.69
N GLY A 37 25.11 8.36 -13.45
CA GLY A 37 26.27 7.48 -13.62
C GLY A 37 26.55 7.19 -15.09
N ALA A 38 27.78 6.80 -15.43
CA ALA A 38 28.22 6.55 -16.82
C ALA A 38 27.41 5.46 -17.56
N ARG A 39 26.70 4.59 -16.84
CA ARG A 39 25.90 3.49 -17.40
C ARG A 39 24.42 3.80 -17.51
N VAL A 40 23.93 4.89 -16.92
CA VAL A 40 22.52 5.31 -16.98
C VAL A 40 22.14 5.65 -18.41
N ARG A 41 20.96 5.20 -18.82
CA ARG A 41 20.41 5.37 -20.18
C ARG A 41 18.99 5.91 -20.21
N LYS A 42 18.26 5.84 -19.10
CA LYS A 42 16.82 6.16 -19.02
C LYS A 42 16.55 7.59 -18.57
N PHE A 43 17.53 8.23 -17.96
CA PHE A 43 17.35 9.55 -17.32
C PHE A 43 18.52 10.49 -17.63
N GLU A 44 18.25 11.79 -17.58
CA GLU A 44 19.25 12.85 -17.73
C GLU A 44 19.15 13.88 -16.59
N VAL A 45 20.17 14.71 -16.46
CA VAL A 45 20.17 15.80 -15.47
C VAL A 45 19.05 16.79 -15.80
N GLY A 46 18.24 17.10 -14.79
CA GLY A 46 17.06 17.96 -14.93
C GLY A 46 15.73 17.20 -14.93
N ASP A 47 15.75 15.88 -15.12
CA ASP A 47 14.53 15.09 -15.08
C ASP A 47 13.87 15.15 -13.68
N GLU A 48 12.56 15.39 -13.67
CA GLU A 48 11.73 15.22 -12.47
C GLU A 48 11.32 13.77 -12.31
N VAL A 49 11.70 13.16 -11.21
CA VAL A 49 11.56 11.71 -10.98
C VAL A 49 10.93 11.42 -9.62
N TYR A 50 10.40 10.21 -9.48
CA TYR A 50 9.97 9.67 -8.21
C TYR A 50 10.34 8.18 -8.11
N SER A 51 10.46 7.67 -6.89
CA SER A 51 10.94 6.32 -6.65
C SER A 51 10.51 5.76 -5.31
N ARG A 52 10.27 4.47 -5.29
CA ARG A 52 10.41 3.63 -4.10
C ARG A 52 11.77 2.94 -4.21
N VAL A 53 12.69 3.32 -3.35
CA VAL A 53 14.05 2.76 -3.38
C VAL A 53 14.07 1.30 -2.94
N ASP A 54 15.11 0.57 -3.37
CA ASP A 54 15.32 -0.82 -2.97
C ASP A 54 15.44 -0.97 -1.44
N ASP A 55 14.96 -2.08 -0.90
CA ASP A 55 14.97 -2.36 0.55
C ASP A 55 16.37 -2.35 1.16
N PHE A 56 17.42 -2.63 0.38
CA PHE A 56 18.79 -2.61 0.84
C PHE A 56 19.51 -1.28 0.53
N GLN A 57 18.81 -0.31 -0.06
CA GLN A 57 19.32 1.01 -0.42
C GLN A 57 18.44 2.14 0.09
N ILE A 58 17.78 1.94 1.24
CA ILE A 58 16.96 2.99 1.88
C ILE A 58 17.81 4.21 2.23
N GLY A 59 17.18 5.37 2.42
CA GLY A 59 17.90 6.58 2.79
C GLY A 59 17.33 7.87 2.21
N THR A 60 16.02 7.88 1.93
CA THR A 60 15.39 9.03 1.28
C THR A 60 15.14 10.23 2.21
N PHE A 61 15.37 10.10 3.54
CA PHE A 61 15.33 11.24 4.46
C PHE A 61 16.63 12.04 4.40
N ALA A 62 16.97 12.49 3.20
CA ALA A 62 18.20 13.21 2.87
C ALA A 62 17.95 14.22 1.75
N GLU A 63 18.85 15.18 1.59
CA GLU A 63 18.81 16.14 0.49
C GLU A 63 19.16 15.49 -0.86
N PHE A 64 20.02 14.47 -0.84
CA PHE A 64 20.46 13.72 -2.02
C PHE A 64 20.50 12.22 -1.73
N ILE A 65 20.18 11.44 -2.74
CA ILE A 65 20.29 9.99 -2.71
C ILE A 65 20.71 9.46 -4.09
N ALA A 66 21.53 8.41 -4.10
CA ALA A 66 21.83 7.65 -5.31
C ALA A 66 20.89 6.47 -5.44
N ILE A 67 20.22 6.33 -6.56
CA ILE A 67 19.20 5.28 -6.81
C ILE A 67 19.53 4.58 -8.12
N ASN A 68 19.32 3.26 -8.18
CA ASN A 68 19.42 2.51 -9.42
C ASN A 68 18.32 2.98 -10.40
N GLU A 69 18.67 3.21 -11.66
CA GLU A 69 17.71 3.67 -12.67
C GLU A 69 16.49 2.75 -12.85
N ASP A 70 16.61 1.46 -12.56
CA ASP A 70 15.50 0.51 -12.65
C ASP A 70 14.45 0.69 -11.54
N SER A 71 14.78 1.40 -10.45
CA SER A 71 13.87 1.74 -9.36
C SER A 71 13.29 3.16 -9.48
N VAL A 72 13.55 3.86 -10.58
CA VAL A 72 13.14 5.26 -10.80
C VAL A 72 12.14 5.34 -11.94
N ALA A 73 11.18 6.26 -11.83
CA ALA A 73 10.26 6.62 -12.92
C ALA A 73 10.15 8.15 -13.06
N ILE A 74 9.80 8.60 -14.25
CA ILE A 74 9.46 10.02 -14.49
C ILE A 74 8.23 10.39 -13.67
N LYS A 75 8.32 11.51 -12.95
CA LYS A 75 7.22 12.04 -12.17
C LYS A 75 6.05 12.46 -13.08
N PRO A 76 4.80 12.08 -12.76
CA PRO A 76 3.64 12.60 -13.48
C PRO A 76 3.60 14.15 -13.46
N HIS A 77 3.39 14.77 -14.62
CA HIS A 77 3.43 16.23 -14.78
C HIS A 77 2.37 16.99 -13.96
N ASN A 78 1.24 16.34 -13.68
CA ASN A 78 0.13 16.91 -12.93
C ASN A 78 0.27 16.79 -11.40
N LEU A 79 1.40 16.26 -10.90
CA LEU A 79 1.67 16.12 -9.48
C LEU A 79 2.79 17.05 -9.03
N THR A 80 2.65 17.61 -7.84
CA THR A 80 3.76 18.26 -7.13
C THR A 80 4.78 17.21 -6.66
N MET A 81 5.98 17.64 -6.27
CA MET A 81 7.00 16.75 -5.69
C MET A 81 6.49 16.03 -4.42
N GLN A 82 5.77 16.75 -3.57
CA GLN A 82 5.20 16.21 -2.33
C GLN A 82 4.15 15.13 -2.61
N GLU A 83 3.25 15.39 -3.55
CA GLU A 83 2.24 14.41 -3.96
C GLU A 83 2.92 13.19 -4.59
N ALA A 84 3.85 13.38 -5.52
CA ALA A 84 4.58 12.30 -6.16
C ALA A 84 5.36 11.44 -5.15
N ALA A 85 6.02 12.05 -4.15
CA ALA A 85 6.74 11.34 -3.10
C ALA A 85 5.83 10.55 -2.16
N SER A 86 4.52 10.82 -2.14
CA SER A 86 3.56 10.08 -1.30
C SER A 86 3.06 8.77 -1.91
N ILE A 87 3.35 8.52 -3.20
CA ILE A 87 2.73 7.45 -3.98
C ILE A 87 3.55 6.15 -4.03
N PRO A 88 4.87 6.14 -4.24
CA PRO A 88 5.56 4.95 -4.74
C PRO A 88 5.36 3.70 -3.88
N LEU A 89 5.62 3.75 -2.59
CA LEU A 89 5.48 2.57 -1.73
C LEU A 89 4.02 2.13 -1.62
N VAL A 90 3.11 3.03 -1.34
CA VAL A 90 1.68 2.68 -1.14
C VAL A 90 1.02 2.27 -2.45
N GLY A 91 1.38 2.92 -3.55
CA GLY A 91 0.89 2.60 -4.89
C GLY A 91 1.35 1.24 -5.37
N LEU A 92 2.64 0.92 -5.22
CA LEU A 92 3.18 -0.40 -5.54
C LEU A 92 2.59 -1.50 -4.64
N THR A 93 2.41 -1.22 -3.34
CA THR A 93 1.75 -2.17 -2.43
C THR A 93 0.33 -2.48 -2.88
N ALA A 94 -0.47 -1.46 -3.19
CA ALA A 94 -1.83 -1.65 -3.68
C ALA A 94 -1.87 -2.38 -5.04
N TRP A 95 -0.96 -2.02 -5.95
CA TRP A 95 -0.82 -2.67 -7.25
C TRP A 95 -0.50 -4.16 -7.12
N GLN A 96 0.55 -4.49 -6.38
CA GLN A 96 0.95 -5.88 -6.15
C GLN A 96 -0.18 -6.67 -5.49
N ALA A 97 -0.86 -6.10 -4.50
CA ALA A 97 -1.95 -6.77 -3.82
C ALA A 97 -3.14 -7.03 -4.75
N LEU A 98 -3.65 -6.00 -5.42
CA LEU A 98 -4.90 -6.08 -6.17
C LEU A 98 -4.73 -6.61 -7.60
N VAL A 99 -3.65 -6.19 -8.29
CA VAL A 99 -3.44 -6.57 -9.70
C VAL A 99 -2.66 -7.88 -9.81
N GLU A 100 -1.49 -7.98 -9.17
CA GLU A 100 -0.61 -9.14 -9.37
C GLU A 100 -1.07 -10.35 -8.56
N LYS A 101 -1.39 -10.18 -7.27
CA LYS A 101 -1.74 -11.30 -6.37
C LYS A 101 -3.23 -11.65 -6.44
N ALA A 102 -4.09 -10.70 -6.18
CA ALA A 102 -5.53 -10.93 -6.23
C ALA A 102 -6.04 -11.13 -7.65
N GLN A 103 -5.42 -10.47 -8.65
CA GLN A 103 -5.88 -10.43 -10.03
C GLN A 103 -7.34 -9.94 -10.10
N LEU A 104 -7.61 -8.83 -9.38
CA LEU A 104 -8.95 -8.26 -9.25
C LEU A 104 -9.54 -7.94 -10.62
N LYS A 105 -10.77 -8.39 -10.85
CA LYS A 105 -11.48 -8.24 -12.13
C LYS A 105 -12.67 -7.30 -11.99
N ARG A 106 -13.06 -6.74 -13.13
CA ARG A 106 -14.30 -5.95 -13.24
C ARG A 106 -15.51 -6.73 -12.72
N GLY A 107 -16.35 -6.08 -11.92
CA GLY A 107 -17.57 -6.64 -11.36
C GLY A 107 -17.36 -7.41 -10.06
N GLN A 108 -16.13 -7.68 -9.65
CA GLN A 108 -15.85 -8.32 -8.38
C GLN A 108 -16.06 -7.36 -7.20
N LYS A 109 -16.30 -7.93 -6.02
CA LYS A 109 -16.40 -7.21 -4.74
C LYS A 109 -15.07 -7.29 -4.02
N VAL A 110 -14.50 -6.14 -3.65
CA VAL A 110 -13.29 -6.07 -2.84
C VAL A 110 -13.56 -5.34 -1.53
N PHE A 111 -13.10 -5.94 -0.44
CA PHE A 111 -13.07 -5.29 0.86
C PHE A 111 -11.65 -4.83 1.19
N ILE A 112 -11.47 -3.53 1.40
CA ILE A 112 -10.19 -2.89 1.71
C ILE A 112 -10.26 -2.38 3.14
N GLN A 113 -9.47 -2.93 4.03
CA GLN A 113 -9.38 -2.46 5.40
C GLN A 113 -8.60 -1.14 5.50
N ALA A 114 -8.94 -0.34 6.52
CA ALA A 114 -8.29 0.95 6.80
C ALA A 114 -8.21 1.87 5.57
N GLY A 115 -9.34 2.10 4.90
CA GLY A 115 -9.44 2.85 3.66
C GLY A 115 -8.91 4.28 3.69
N SER A 116 -8.85 4.92 4.84
CA SER A 116 -8.26 6.27 5.00
C SER A 116 -6.74 6.26 5.25
N GLY A 117 -6.11 5.08 5.31
CA GLY A 117 -4.65 4.95 5.40
C GLY A 117 -3.95 5.11 4.06
N GLY A 118 -2.61 5.21 4.05
CA GLY A 118 -1.82 5.42 2.83
C GLY A 118 -2.12 4.38 1.74
N VAL A 119 -2.03 3.08 2.04
CA VAL A 119 -2.36 2.01 1.08
C VAL A 119 -3.85 2.02 0.74
N GLY A 120 -4.74 2.21 1.75
CA GLY A 120 -6.19 2.17 1.57
C GLY A 120 -6.70 3.24 0.61
N THR A 121 -6.24 4.48 0.73
CA THR A 121 -6.66 5.58 -0.16
C THR A 121 -6.29 5.32 -1.62
N PHE A 122 -5.13 4.74 -1.87
CA PHE A 122 -4.70 4.37 -3.22
C PHE A 122 -5.44 3.12 -3.72
N ALA A 123 -5.59 2.11 -2.87
CA ALA A 123 -6.24 0.85 -3.21
C ALA A 123 -7.72 1.02 -3.59
N ILE A 124 -8.46 1.91 -2.89
CA ILE A 124 -9.85 2.25 -3.24
C ILE A 124 -9.94 2.77 -4.67
N GLN A 125 -9.14 3.78 -5.01
CA GLN A 125 -9.14 4.39 -6.34
C GLN A 125 -8.73 3.39 -7.42
N LEU A 126 -7.68 2.59 -7.17
CA LEU A 126 -7.21 1.54 -8.09
C LEU A 126 -8.31 0.49 -8.31
N ALA A 127 -8.94 0.00 -7.27
CA ALA A 127 -10.01 -0.99 -7.38
C ALA A 127 -11.23 -0.45 -8.16
N LYS A 128 -11.60 0.82 -7.94
CA LYS A 128 -12.64 1.49 -8.73
C LYS A 128 -12.25 1.63 -10.20
N HIS A 129 -11.00 1.98 -10.48
CA HIS A 129 -10.47 2.05 -11.85
C HIS A 129 -10.55 0.68 -12.56
N LEU A 130 -10.28 -0.41 -11.83
CA LEU A 130 -10.41 -1.79 -12.32
C LEU A 130 -11.88 -2.23 -12.49
N GLY A 131 -12.84 -1.42 -12.04
CA GLY A 131 -14.27 -1.68 -12.17
C GLY A 131 -14.87 -2.58 -11.11
N ALA A 132 -14.22 -2.68 -9.94
CA ALA A 132 -14.72 -3.43 -8.78
C ALA A 132 -15.76 -2.62 -7.96
N THR A 133 -16.57 -3.35 -7.19
CA THR A 133 -17.35 -2.79 -6.09
C THR A 133 -16.50 -2.77 -4.83
N VAL A 134 -16.33 -1.59 -4.23
CA VAL A 134 -15.37 -1.37 -3.15
C VAL A 134 -16.07 -1.12 -1.83
N SER A 135 -15.73 -1.93 -0.83
CA SER A 135 -16.10 -1.68 0.57
C SER A 135 -14.86 -1.41 1.41
N THR A 136 -14.99 -0.60 2.43
CA THR A 136 -13.86 -0.26 3.29
C THR A 136 -14.27 0.03 4.72
N THR A 137 -13.32 -0.13 5.65
CA THR A 137 -13.45 0.34 7.03
C THR A 137 -12.71 1.66 7.22
N THR A 138 -13.27 2.55 8.02
CA THR A 138 -12.60 3.77 8.46
C THR A 138 -13.20 4.27 9.78
N SER A 139 -12.62 5.31 10.39
CA SER A 139 -13.23 6.01 11.51
C SER A 139 -14.26 7.04 11.04
N THR A 140 -15.18 7.41 11.92
CA THR A 140 -16.27 8.38 11.67
C THR A 140 -15.81 9.62 10.91
N GLY A 141 -14.71 10.25 11.34
CA GLY A 141 -14.19 11.49 10.73
C GLY A 141 -13.68 11.35 9.31
N ASN A 142 -13.41 10.13 8.85
CA ASN A 142 -12.86 9.86 7.52
C ASN A 142 -13.88 9.26 6.53
N VAL A 143 -15.13 9.09 6.95
CA VAL A 143 -16.19 8.50 6.09
C VAL A 143 -16.37 9.31 4.80
N ALA A 144 -16.41 10.63 4.90
CA ALA A 144 -16.54 11.51 3.72
C ALA A 144 -15.35 11.36 2.75
N LEU A 145 -14.13 11.27 3.29
CA LEU A 145 -12.91 11.09 2.51
C LEU A 145 -12.98 9.78 1.70
N VAL A 146 -13.20 8.64 2.33
CA VAL A 146 -13.17 7.36 1.60
C VAL A 146 -14.31 7.23 0.59
N LYS A 147 -15.47 7.86 0.85
CA LYS A 147 -16.56 7.97 -0.13
C LYS A 147 -16.15 8.81 -1.34
N SER A 148 -15.47 9.94 -1.14
CA SER A 148 -14.98 10.77 -2.24
C SER A 148 -13.94 10.08 -3.11
N LEU A 149 -13.20 9.11 -2.55
CA LEU A 149 -12.25 8.26 -3.28
C LEU A 149 -12.93 7.13 -4.07
N GLY A 150 -14.24 6.93 -3.90
CA GLY A 150 -15.03 5.99 -4.65
C GLY A 150 -15.46 4.73 -3.90
N ALA A 151 -15.32 4.66 -2.57
CA ALA A 151 -15.84 3.53 -1.81
C ALA A 151 -17.37 3.48 -1.88
N ASP A 152 -17.91 2.34 -2.31
CA ASP A 152 -19.36 2.12 -2.45
C ASP A 152 -20.03 1.85 -1.10
N VAL A 153 -19.35 1.07 -0.24
CA VAL A 153 -19.80 0.76 1.12
C VAL A 153 -18.73 1.15 2.12
N VAL A 154 -19.11 1.90 3.14
CA VAL A 154 -18.18 2.35 4.19
C VAL A 154 -18.69 1.89 5.54
N VAL A 155 -17.88 1.11 6.23
CA VAL A 155 -18.12 0.66 7.59
C VAL A 155 -17.33 1.53 8.55
N ASP A 156 -18.03 2.25 9.42
CA ASP A 156 -17.42 2.98 10.53
C ASP A 156 -17.15 2.02 11.69
N TYR A 157 -15.88 1.60 11.84
CA TYR A 157 -15.49 0.63 12.87
C TYR A 157 -15.64 1.14 14.31
N LYS A 158 -16.04 2.42 14.49
CA LYS A 158 -16.37 2.98 15.82
C LYS A 158 -17.79 2.66 16.23
N THR A 159 -18.66 2.31 15.29
CA THR A 159 -20.10 2.15 15.51
C THR A 159 -20.62 0.77 15.16
N GLN A 160 -19.89 0.00 14.31
CA GLN A 160 -20.33 -1.32 13.88
C GLN A 160 -19.16 -2.21 13.47
N ASP A 161 -19.29 -3.50 13.63
CA ASP A 161 -18.35 -4.50 13.14
C ASP A 161 -18.61 -4.79 11.65
N PHE A 162 -17.55 -4.90 10.87
CA PHE A 162 -17.68 -5.10 9.42
C PHE A 162 -18.21 -6.50 9.08
N GLU A 163 -17.91 -7.51 9.88
CA GLU A 163 -18.42 -8.87 9.72
C GLU A 163 -19.93 -9.01 9.95
N ASP A 164 -20.60 -8.00 10.49
CA ASP A 164 -22.06 -8.00 10.62
C ASP A 164 -22.76 -7.55 9.35
N VAL A 165 -22.08 -6.76 8.52
CA VAL A 165 -22.67 -6.10 7.35
C VAL A 165 -22.07 -6.52 6.01
N LEU A 166 -20.86 -7.08 6.00
CA LEU A 166 -20.18 -7.48 4.77
C LEU A 166 -20.22 -9.00 4.60
N ARG A 167 -20.54 -9.48 3.38
CA ARG A 167 -20.60 -10.90 3.02
C ARG A 167 -20.25 -11.11 1.55
N ASP A 168 -19.68 -12.28 1.27
CA ASP A 168 -19.45 -12.77 -0.08
C ASP A 168 -18.54 -11.87 -0.92
N TYR A 169 -17.35 -11.56 -0.39
CA TYR A 169 -16.32 -10.79 -1.09
C TYR A 169 -15.38 -11.70 -1.87
N ASP A 170 -15.08 -11.34 -3.11
CA ASP A 170 -14.09 -12.02 -3.94
C ASP A 170 -12.67 -11.81 -3.43
N VAL A 171 -12.39 -10.59 -2.93
CA VAL A 171 -11.06 -10.20 -2.46
C VAL A 171 -11.17 -9.40 -1.16
N VAL A 172 -10.29 -9.69 -0.21
CA VAL A 172 -10.02 -8.86 0.96
C VAL A 172 -8.57 -8.41 0.94
N LEU A 173 -8.34 -7.11 1.01
CA LEU A 173 -7.03 -6.51 1.29
C LEU A 173 -6.95 -6.15 2.77
N ASN A 174 -6.22 -6.98 3.51
CA ASN A 174 -6.01 -6.78 4.93
C ASN A 174 -4.73 -5.99 5.21
N SER A 175 -4.86 -4.92 5.97
CA SER A 175 -3.76 -4.11 6.50
C SER A 175 -3.71 -4.07 8.03
N GLN A 176 -4.54 -4.87 8.67
CA GLN A 176 -4.65 -5.00 10.12
C GLN A 176 -4.14 -6.38 10.55
N ASP A 177 -3.77 -6.53 11.81
CA ASP A 177 -3.28 -7.75 12.40
C ASP A 177 -4.27 -8.43 13.35
N GLY A 178 -3.88 -9.56 13.88
CA GLY A 178 -4.58 -10.30 14.92
C GLY A 178 -6.03 -10.61 14.56
N LYS A 179 -6.92 -10.37 15.52
CA LYS A 179 -8.36 -10.69 15.40
C LYS A 179 -9.05 -10.06 14.19
N THR A 180 -8.59 -8.92 13.71
CA THR A 180 -9.16 -8.26 12.54
C THR A 180 -8.84 -9.03 11.26
N LEU A 181 -7.65 -9.63 11.18
CA LEU A 181 -7.28 -10.50 10.08
C LEU A 181 -8.16 -11.75 10.03
N GLU A 182 -8.38 -12.43 11.17
CA GLU A 182 -9.25 -13.60 11.28
C GLU A 182 -10.68 -13.27 10.87
N LYS A 183 -11.26 -12.19 11.41
CA LYS A 183 -12.59 -11.70 11.04
C LYS A 183 -12.74 -11.45 9.53
N SER A 184 -11.65 -11.06 8.86
CA SER A 184 -11.64 -10.81 7.41
C SER A 184 -11.89 -12.07 6.58
N LEU A 185 -11.55 -13.25 7.07
CA LEU A 185 -11.85 -14.52 6.41
C LEU A 185 -13.36 -14.79 6.38
N ASN A 186 -14.09 -14.38 7.42
CA ASN A 186 -15.54 -14.60 7.52
C ASN A 186 -16.37 -13.81 6.49
N VAL A 187 -15.78 -12.79 5.86
CA VAL A 187 -16.49 -11.99 4.83
C VAL A 187 -16.17 -12.44 3.41
N LEU A 188 -15.20 -13.35 3.23
CA LEU A 188 -14.89 -13.93 1.93
C LEU A 188 -15.98 -14.89 1.45
N MET A 189 -16.18 -14.91 0.15
CA MET A 189 -16.91 -15.97 -0.51
C MET A 189 -16.04 -17.24 -0.60
N ARG A 190 -16.65 -18.37 -0.82
CA ARG A 190 -15.89 -19.61 -1.08
C ARG A 190 -15.01 -19.45 -2.32
N GLY A 191 -13.71 -19.68 -2.17
CA GLY A 191 -12.71 -19.45 -3.22
C GLY A 191 -12.26 -18.01 -3.38
N GLY A 192 -12.70 -17.11 -2.48
CA GLY A 192 -12.21 -15.73 -2.40
C GLY A 192 -10.74 -15.66 -1.96
N LYS A 193 -10.11 -14.51 -2.15
CA LYS A 193 -8.69 -14.30 -1.87
C LYS A 193 -8.48 -13.29 -0.75
N LEU A 194 -7.74 -13.68 0.29
CA LEU A 194 -7.23 -12.76 1.30
C LEU A 194 -5.78 -12.38 0.96
N ILE A 195 -5.54 -11.10 0.77
CA ILE A 195 -4.18 -10.54 0.61
C ILE A 195 -3.86 -9.75 1.88
N SER A 196 -2.87 -10.17 2.63
CA SER A 196 -2.44 -9.49 3.86
C SER A 196 -1.09 -8.81 3.68
N ILE A 197 -0.99 -7.55 4.13
CA ILE A 197 0.24 -6.74 4.16
C ILE A 197 0.74 -6.50 5.58
N SER A 198 0.09 -7.07 6.59
CA SER A 198 0.44 -6.91 8.01
C SER A 198 1.03 -8.18 8.64
N GLY A 199 0.83 -9.31 8.00
CA GLY A 199 1.32 -10.61 8.47
C GLY A 199 0.49 -11.75 7.88
N PRO A 200 0.94 -13.01 8.00
CA PRO A 200 0.15 -14.17 7.59
C PRO A 200 -1.03 -14.39 8.55
N PRO A 201 -2.13 -14.98 8.08
CA PRO A 201 -3.18 -15.50 8.96
C PRO A 201 -2.64 -16.67 9.79
N ASP A 202 -3.33 -16.97 10.89
CA ASP A 202 -3.12 -18.23 11.61
C ASP A 202 -3.50 -19.40 10.68
N HIS A 203 -2.56 -20.35 10.49
CA HIS A 203 -2.76 -21.47 9.58
C HIS A 203 -3.90 -22.38 10.03
N GLU A 204 -4.01 -22.68 11.33
CA GLU A 204 -5.09 -23.54 11.85
C GLU A 204 -6.46 -22.90 11.63
N PHE A 205 -6.57 -21.58 11.81
CA PHE A 205 -7.80 -20.86 11.55
C PHE A 205 -8.14 -20.79 10.05
N ALA A 206 -7.14 -20.60 9.19
CA ALA A 206 -7.34 -20.52 7.75
C ALA A 206 -7.72 -21.87 7.11
N GLU A 207 -7.32 -23.00 7.70
CA GLU A 207 -7.69 -24.34 7.26
C GLU A 207 -9.09 -24.78 7.73
N ALA A 208 -9.62 -24.12 8.77
CA ALA A 208 -10.93 -24.45 9.37
C ALA A 208 -12.13 -23.82 8.64
N ILE A 209 -11.92 -22.92 7.68
CA ILE A 209 -12.96 -22.18 6.93
C ILE A 209 -12.95 -22.60 5.46
#